data_2a8807909c8a1019098a41d94d4e42ff
#
_entry.id   2a8807909c8a1019098a41d94d4e42ff
#
_cell.length_a   1.000
_cell.length_b   1.000
_cell.length_c   1.000
_cell.angle_alpha   90.00
_cell.angle_beta   90.00
_cell.angle_gamma   90.00
#
_symmetry.space_group_name_H-M   'P 1'
#
loop_
_entity.id
_entity.type
_entity.pdbx_description
1 polymer ?
#
loop_
_entity_poly.entity_id
_entity_poly.type
_entity_poly.pdbx_seq_one_letter_code
_entity_poly.pdbx_strand_id
1 'polypeptide(L)'
;NSGIINVNGLNSTGLQVINAGQLNSDGTINVGGKGISSGFRNYGAWVEGAGSNVNVSGKISLAGTGAVGVFAKDGGSLTLSGNGAVLFGSSDQIGFYVYGKDSAIHNTGSGVMDVSTENSTLFRIASGATFQGTADASSALTASGKNSYALIATGKSDGGVASTVTSGGMTINLTGEGATATLIEGGAQGTI
;
A
#
# COMPACT_ATOMS: atom_id res chain seq x y z
N ASN A 1 15.49 -2.36 -8.79
CA ASN A 1 15.49 -0.96 -9.25
C ASN A 1 16.29 -0.12 -8.26
N SER A 2 17.42 0.41 -8.68
CA SER A 2 18.24 1.36 -7.90
C SER A 2 18.25 2.78 -8.52
N GLY A 3 17.54 2.95 -9.64
CA GLY A 3 17.40 4.22 -10.35
C GLY A 3 16.08 4.93 -10.08
N ILE A 4 15.69 5.79 -11.03
CA ILE A 4 14.42 6.53 -11.00
C ILE A 4 13.51 6.00 -12.10
N ILE A 5 12.27 5.66 -11.73
CA ILE A 5 11.20 5.29 -12.66
C ILE A 5 10.14 6.39 -12.61
N ASN A 6 9.79 6.96 -13.76
CA ASN A 6 8.73 7.95 -13.87
C ASN A 6 7.52 7.36 -14.62
N VAL A 7 6.39 7.25 -13.92
CA VAL A 7 5.12 6.72 -14.44
C VAL A 7 4.21 7.89 -14.75
N ASN A 8 4.25 8.42 -15.98
CA ASN A 8 3.54 9.66 -16.36
C ASN A 8 2.37 9.43 -17.31
N GLY A 9 2.18 8.21 -17.81
CA GLY A 9 1.09 7.86 -18.71
C GLY A 9 -0.26 7.69 -18.01
N LEU A 10 -1.30 7.38 -18.78
CA LEU A 10 -2.58 6.91 -18.27
C LEU A 10 -2.56 5.39 -18.15
N ASN A 11 -3.10 4.85 -17.07
CA ASN A 11 -3.18 3.39 -16.81
C ASN A 11 -1.81 2.70 -16.93
N SER A 12 -0.78 3.39 -16.46
CA SER A 12 0.59 2.94 -16.59
C SER A 12 1.09 2.30 -15.30
N THR A 13 2.01 1.37 -15.45
CA THR A 13 2.67 0.66 -14.34
C THR A 13 4.19 0.82 -14.47
N GLY A 14 4.84 1.22 -13.38
CA GLY A 14 6.29 1.39 -13.36
C GLY A 14 7.05 0.06 -13.35
N LEU A 15 6.65 -0.84 -12.44
CA LEU A 15 7.23 -2.16 -12.27
C LEU A 15 6.12 -3.22 -12.32
N GLN A 16 6.37 -4.34 -13.00
CA GLN A 16 5.47 -5.48 -13.02
C GLN A 16 6.21 -6.74 -12.55
N VAL A 17 5.64 -7.44 -11.57
CA VAL A 17 6.19 -8.66 -10.98
C VAL A 17 5.12 -9.75 -11.05
N ILE A 18 5.36 -10.76 -11.88
CA ILE A 18 4.41 -11.85 -12.17
C ILE A 18 5.13 -13.19 -12.20
N ASN A 19 4.36 -14.29 -12.20
CA ASN A 19 4.90 -15.65 -12.40
C ASN A 19 6.02 -16.01 -11.41
N ALA A 20 5.77 -15.78 -10.11
CA ALA A 20 6.73 -16.00 -9.01
C ALA A 20 8.00 -15.14 -9.12
N GLY A 21 7.95 -14.04 -9.85
CA GLY A 21 9.05 -13.08 -9.94
C GLY A 21 9.38 -12.43 -8.60
N GLN A 22 10.65 -12.07 -8.41
CA GLN A 22 11.14 -11.40 -7.20
C GLN A 22 11.86 -10.12 -7.61
N LEU A 23 11.51 -8.99 -6.98
CA LEU A 23 12.08 -7.70 -7.29
C LEU A 23 12.46 -6.92 -6.02
N ASN A 24 13.65 -6.34 -6.00
CA ASN A 24 14.04 -5.33 -5.02
C ASN A 24 13.99 -3.93 -5.64
N SER A 25 13.38 -2.98 -4.95
CA SER A 25 13.32 -1.57 -5.33
C SER A 25 13.82 -0.69 -4.19
N ASP A 26 15.07 -0.28 -4.29
CA ASP A 26 15.79 0.63 -3.40
C ASP A 26 15.90 2.07 -3.97
N GLY A 27 15.53 2.25 -5.24
CA GLY A 27 15.48 3.54 -5.92
C GLY A 27 14.18 4.30 -5.69
N THR A 28 13.88 5.21 -6.61
CA THR A 28 12.67 6.05 -6.55
C THR A 28 11.70 5.68 -7.66
N ILE A 29 10.41 5.60 -7.32
CA ILE A 29 9.32 5.45 -8.28
C ILE A 29 8.41 6.68 -8.15
N ASN A 30 8.33 7.50 -9.19
CA ASN A 30 7.45 8.65 -9.26
C ASN A 30 6.18 8.26 -10.03
N VAL A 31 5.03 8.26 -9.37
CA VAL A 31 3.74 7.91 -9.96
C VAL A 31 2.96 9.20 -10.20
N GLY A 32 3.12 9.75 -11.39
CA GLY A 32 2.40 10.92 -11.88
C GLY A 32 1.17 10.53 -12.70
N GLY A 33 0.70 11.48 -13.51
CA GLY A 33 -0.44 11.29 -14.39
C GLY A 33 -1.79 11.35 -13.69
N LYS A 34 -2.85 11.35 -14.46
CA LYS A 34 -4.23 11.33 -13.95
C LYS A 34 -4.73 9.89 -13.94
N GLY A 35 -4.88 9.31 -12.74
CA GLY A 35 -5.20 7.89 -12.56
C GLY A 35 -6.67 7.53 -12.52
N ILE A 36 -7.61 8.49 -12.61
CA ILE A 36 -9.03 8.16 -12.51
C ILE A 36 -9.77 8.64 -13.75
N SER A 37 -9.90 7.75 -14.70
CA SER A 37 -10.98 7.74 -15.65
C SER A 37 -11.45 6.28 -15.72
N SER A 38 -12.71 6.02 -15.35
CA SER A 38 -13.35 4.70 -15.50
C SER A 38 -12.68 3.53 -14.75
N GLY A 39 -12.22 3.73 -13.51
CA GLY A 39 -11.72 2.62 -12.65
C GLY A 39 -10.27 2.22 -12.88
N PHE A 40 -9.57 2.79 -13.82
CA PHE A 40 -8.14 2.56 -14.04
C PHE A 40 -7.30 3.54 -13.21
N ARG A 41 -6.13 3.06 -12.75
CA ARG A 41 -5.19 3.84 -11.93
C ARG A 41 -3.77 3.68 -12.46
N ASN A 42 -2.91 4.64 -12.14
CA ASN A 42 -1.48 4.45 -12.31
C ASN A 42 -0.89 3.74 -11.09
N TYR A 43 0.01 2.82 -11.34
CA TYR A 43 0.66 2.00 -10.31
C TYR A 43 2.19 2.21 -10.36
N GLY A 44 2.78 2.40 -9.19
CA GLY A 44 4.25 2.34 -9.08
C GLY A 44 4.75 0.93 -9.34
N ALA A 45 4.14 -0.07 -8.69
CA ALA A 45 4.37 -1.47 -8.96
C ALA A 45 3.06 -2.27 -8.96
N TRP A 46 3.02 -3.30 -9.81
CA TRP A 46 1.96 -4.30 -9.91
C TRP A 46 2.55 -5.68 -9.65
N VAL A 47 2.01 -6.39 -8.67
CA VAL A 47 2.49 -7.71 -8.24
C VAL A 47 1.34 -8.70 -8.32
N GLU A 48 1.50 -9.77 -9.07
CA GLU A 48 0.40 -10.71 -9.32
C GLU A 48 0.88 -12.17 -9.32
N GLY A 49 0.10 -13.01 -8.66
CA GLY A 49 0.27 -14.46 -8.64
C GLY A 49 1.13 -14.96 -7.49
N ALA A 50 0.85 -16.20 -7.10
CA ALA A 50 1.55 -16.88 -6.01
C ALA A 50 3.07 -16.87 -6.21
N GLY A 51 3.80 -16.57 -5.13
CA GLY A 51 5.26 -16.47 -5.15
C GLY A 51 5.82 -15.18 -5.75
N SER A 52 5.01 -14.31 -6.36
CA SER A 52 5.47 -12.99 -6.81
C SER A 52 5.65 -12.04 -5.62
N ASN A 53 6.78 -11.33 -5.56
CA ASN A 53 7.06 -10.38 -4.46
C ASN A 53 7.82 -9.16 -4.97
N VAL A 54 7.44 -7.98 -4.46
CA VAL A 54 8.26 -6.78 -4.52
C VAL A 54 8.71 -6.39 -3.11
N ASN A 55 10.01 -6.22 -2.92
CA ASN A 55 10.58 -5.64 -1.71
C ASN A 55 10.91 -4.16 -1.97
N VAL A 56 10.26 -3.26 -1.23
CA VAL A 56 10.46 -1.81 -1.32
C VAL A 56 11.26 -1.35 -0.11
N SER A 57 12.49 -0.93 -0.35
CA SER A 57 13.36 -0.25 0.63
C SER A 57 13.67 1.20 0.23
N GLY A 58 13.30 1.58 -1.00
CA GLY A 58 13.42 2.92 -1.54
C GLY A 58 12.14 3.75 -1.38
N LYS A 59 11.96 4.73 -2.25
CA LYS A 59 10.90 5.74 -2.15
C LYS A 59 9.88 5.61 -3.27
N ILE A 60 8.59 5.72 -2.93
CA ILE A 60 7.51 5.89 -3.88
C ILE A 60 6.88 7.27 -3.68
N SER A 61 6.82 8.07 -4.74
CA SER A 61 6.24 9.41 -4.72
C SER A 61 4.96 9.43 -5.57
N LEU A 62 3.81 9.66 -4.94
CA LEU A 62 2.51 9.71 -5.59
C LEU A 62 2.15 11.16 -5.90
N ALA A 63 2.22 11.57 -7.15
CA ALA A 63 1.89 12.93 -7.58
C ALA A 63 0.51 13.01 -8.27
N GLY A 64 0.03 11.93 -8.85
CA GLY A 64 -1.26 11.88 -9.54
C GLY A 64 -2.43 11.58 -8.62
N THR A 65 -3.57 12.23 -8.83
CA THR A 65 -4.82 11.91 -8.13
C THR A 65 -5.19 10.45 -8.37
N GLY A 66 -5.55 9.73 -7.31
CA GLY A 66 -5.94 8.33 -7.38
C GLY A 66 -4.80 7.34 -7.69
N ALA A 67 -3.55 7.78 -7.71
CA ALA A 67 -2.40 6.90 -7.92
C ALA A 67 -2.28 5.84 -6.81
N VAL A 68 -1.73 4.69 -7.15
CA VAL A 68 -1.42 3.59 -6.22
C VAL A 68 0.08 3.33 -6.24
N GLY A 69 0.71 3.30 -5.08
CA GLY A 69 2.14 3.02 -4.98
C GLY A 69 2.44 1.58 -5.39
N VAL A 70 1.94 0.61 -4.64
CA VAL A 70 2.04 -0.82 -4.98
C VAL A 70 0.67 -1.46 -4.90
N PHE A 71 0.33 -2.25 -5.91
CA PHE A 71 -0.83 -3.13 -5.91
C PHE A 71 -0.39 -4.59 -6.03
N ALA A 72 -0.80 -5.42 -5.07
CA ALA A 72 -0.54 -6.86 -5.09
C ALA A 72 -1.85 -7.64 -5.03
N LYS A 73 -1.97 -8.69 -5.85
CA LYS A 73 -3.18 -9.52 -5.91
C LYS A 73 -2.88 -10.98 -6.27
N ASP A 74 -3.90 -11.83 -6.11
CA ASP A 74 -3.90 -13.23 -6.54
C ASP A 74 -2.69 -14.02 -6.00
N GLY A 75 -2.38 -13.83 -4.70
CA GLY A 75 -1.24 -14.45 -4.02
C GLY A 75 0.07 -13.69 -4.19
N GLY A 76 0.06 -12.52 -4.81
CA GLY A 76 1.20 -11.61 -4.84
C GLY A 76 1.45 -10.94 -3.50
N SER A 77 2.69 -10.65 -3.18
CA SER A 77 3.08 -10.04 -1.90
C SER A 77 3.94 -8.80 -2.06
N LEU A 78 3.89 -7.96 -1.04
CA LEU A 78 4.71 -6.77 -0.89
C LEU A 78 5.44 -6.84 0.45
N THR A 79 6.74 -6.61 0.42
CA THR A 79 7.56 -6.41 1.62
C THR A 79 8.03 -4.95 1.67
N LEU A 80 7.78 -4.27 2.79
CA LEU A 80 8.43 -3.01 3.12
C LEU A 80 9.60 -3.29 4.04
N SER A 81 10.78 -2.81 3.69
CA SER A 81 12.00 -3.01 4.47
C SER A 81 12.85 -1.75 4.56
N GLY A 82 13.79 -1.71 5.49
CA GLY A 82 14.69 -0.57 5.66
C GLY A 82 13.92 0.75 5.81
N ASN A 83 14.28 1.75 5.04
CA ASN A 83 13.64 3.07 5.03
C ASN A 83 12.59 3.23 3.93
N GLY A 84 12.04 2.11 3.42
CA GLY A 84 11.00 2.14 2.41
C GLY A 84 9.84 3.05 2.79
N ALA A 85 9.49 4.00 1.93
CA ALA A 85 8.50 5.03 2.23
C ALA A 85 7.65 5.40 1.02
N VAL A 86 6.42 5.88 1.29
CA VAL A 86 5.56 6.49 0.30
C VAL A 86 5.27 7.94 0.66
N LEU A 87 5.32 8.83 -0.32
CA LEU A 87 4.95 10.24 -0.21
C LEU A 87 3.67 10.51 -0.99
N PHE A 88 2.73 11.16 -0.36
CA PHE A 88 1.45 11.55 -0.93
C PHE A 88 1.51 13.00 -1.41
N GLY A 89 1.09 13.28 -2.65
CA GLY A 89 1.12 14.61 -3.24
C GLY A 89 -0.21 15.05 -3.87
N SER A 90 -1.25 14.20 -3.84
CA SER A 90 -2.60 14.52 -4.34
C SER A 90 -3.66 13.72 -3.58
N SER A 91 -4.94 13.96 -3.82
CA SER A 91 -6.05 13.26 -3.16
C SER A 91 -6.31 11.85 -3.71
N ASP A 92 -7.10 11.08 -2.97
CA ASP A 92 -7.63 9.76 -3.36
C ASP A 92 -6.57 8.71 -3.67
N GLN A 93 -5.37 8.88 -3.13
CA GLN A 93 -4.23 8.00 -3.35
C GLN A 93 -4.22 6.81 -2.40
N ILE A 94 -3.60 5.73 -2.83
CA ILE A 94 -3.35 4.56 -1.99
C ILE A 94 -1.85 4.27 -2.03
N GLY A 95 -1.22 4.23 -0.85
CA GLY A 95 0.19 3.87 -0.77
C GLY A 95 0.41 2.42 -1.18
N PHE A 96 -0.23 1.50 -0.47
CA PHE A 96 -0.08 0.06 -0.66
C PHE A 96 -1.43 -0.63 -0.61
N TYR A 97 -1.74 -1.39 -1.64
CA TYR A 97 -3.02 -2.09 -1.77
C TYR A 97 -2.79 -3.57 -2.03
N VAL A 98 -3.35 -4.44 -1.17
CA VAL A 98 -3.39 -5.88 -1.40
C VAL A 98 -4.82 -6.38 -1.49
N TYR A 99 -5.04 -7.28 -2.42
CA TYR A 99 -6.36 -7.78 -2.76
C TYR A 99 -6.34 -9.30 -2.99
N GLY A 100 -7.33 -9.97 -2.45
CA GLY A 100 -7.54 -11.39 -2.68
C GLY A 100 -6.78 -12.29 -1.69
N LYS A 101 -7.32 -13.50 -1.53
CA LYS A 101 -6.75 -14.53 -0.69
C LYS A 101 -5.28 -14.79 -1.05
N ASP A 102 -4.46 -15.09 -0.05
CA ASP A 102 -3.03 -15.40 -0.15
C ASP A 102 -2.15 -14.20 -0.57
N SER A 103 -2.75 -13.01 -0.80
CA SER A 103 -2.00 -11.77 -1.02
C SER A 103 -1.64 -11.11 0.30
N ALA A 104 -0.44 -10.54 0.41
CA ALA A 104 0.05 -10.02 1.68
C ALA A 104 0.88 -8.74 1.58
N ILE A 105 0.81 -7.94 2.66
CA ILE A 105 1.80 -6.91 2.99
C ILE A 105 2.57 -7.36 4.24
N HIS A 106 3.89 -7.35 4.15
CA HIS A 106 4.81 -7.52 5.27
C HIS A 106 5.55 -6.21 5.51
N ASN A 107 5.21 -5.51 6.60
CA ASN A 107 5.91 -4.29 6.98
C ASN A 107 6.98 -4.60 8.05
N THR A 108 8.22 -4.63 7.63
CA THR A 108 9.41 -4.83 8.48
C THR A 108 10.31 -3.59 8.48
N GLY A 109 9.85 -2.51 7.81
CA GLY A 109 10.63 -1.29 7.64
C GLY A 109 10.50 -0.33 8.82
N SER A 110 11.42 0.63 8.87
CA SER A 110 11.45 1.75 9.82
C SER A 110 11.17 3.11 9.16
N GLY A 111 10.77 3.11 7.90
CA GLY A 111 10.45 4.34 7.17
C GLY A 111 9.28 5.10 7.81
N VAL A 112 9.43 6.42 7.93
CA VAL A 112 8.35 7.31 8.38
C VAL A 112 7.42 7.57 7.20
N MET A 113 6.12 7.34 7.40
CA MET A 113 5.10 7.52 6.37
C MET A 113 3.97 8.38 6.90
N ASP A 114 3.60 9.41 6.13
CA ASP A 114 2.48 10.30 6.43
C ASP A 114 1.50 10.33 5.26
N VAL A 115 0.24 9.97 5.53
CA VAL A 115 -0.87 10.18 4.61
C VAL A 115 -1.30 11.63 4.73
N SER A 116 -0.61 12.52 4.03
CA SER A 116 -0.74 13.97 4.14
C SER A 116 -1.81 14.58 3.23
N THR A 117 -2.47 13.76 2.41
CA THR A 117 -3.45 14.25 1.43
C THR A 117 -4.86 13.75 1.71
N GLU A 118 -5.84 14.52 1.24
CA GLU A 118 -7.26 14.26 1.47
C GLU A 118 -7.72 12.92 0.88
N ASN A 119 -8.61 12.20 1.58
CA ASN A 119 -9.25 10.94 1.17
C ASN A 119 -8.25 9.83 0.77
N SER A 120 -7.02 9.92 1.26
CA SER A 120 -5.96 8.96 0.90
C SER A 120 -5.79 7.87 1.94
N THR A 121 -5.21 6.75 1.55
CA THR A 121 -5.03 5.57 2.41
C THR A 121 -3.60 5.08 2.29
N LEU A 122 -2.93 4.81 3.42
CA LEU A 122 -1.58 4.23 3.38
C LEU A 122 -1.63 2.73 3.06
N PHE A 123 -2.33 1.93 3.86
CA PHE A 123 -2.48 0.49 3.66
C PHE A 123 -3.93 0.13 3.43
N ARG A 124 -4.23 -0.49 2.29
CA ARG A 124 -5.56 -1.05 1.97
C ARG A 124 -5.46 -2.55 1.78
N ILE A 125 -6.26 -3.28 2.55
CA ILE A 125 -6.31 -4.74 2.58
C ILE A 125 -7.73 -5.16 2.25
N ALA A 126 -7.93 -6.02 1.25
CA ALA A 126 -9.28 -6.40 0.83
C ALA A 126 -9.39 -7.85 0.37
N SER A 127 -10.62 -8.40 0.44
CA SER A 127 -11.00 -9.69 -0.15
C SER A 127 -10.14 -10.87 0.29
N GLY A 128 -9.85 -10.96 1.59
CA GLY A 128 -9.10 -12.10 2.15
C GLY A 128 -7.59 -11.93 2.16
N ALA A 129 -7.08 -10.76 1.80
CA ALA A 129 -5.66 -10.43 1.90
C ALA A 129 -5.22 -10.20 3.35
N THR A 130 -3.91 -10.16 3.60
CA THR A 130 -3.32 -10.00 4.92
C THR A 130 -2.38 -8.79 5.00
N PHE A 131 -2.36 -8.15 6.17
CA PHE A 131 -1.32 -7.19 6.56
C PHE A 131 -0.64 -7.69 7.84
N GLN A 132 0.66 -7.70 7.84
CA GLN A 132 1.48 -8.05 8.99
C GLN A 132 2.56 -6.99 9.20
N GLY A 133 2.44 -6.25 10.31
CA GLY A 133 3.51 -5.46 10.87
C GLY A 133 4.36 -6.33 11.81
N THR A 134 5.60 -5.93 12.06
CA THR A 134 6.47 -6.57 13.05
C THR A 134 6.76 -5.61 14.21
N ALA A 135 7.01 -6.16 15.39
CA ALA A 135 7.35 -5.37 16.58
C ALA A 135 8.64 -4.53 16.41
N ASP A 136 9.52 -4.95 15.49
CA ASP A 136 10.75 -4.22 15.15
C ASP A 136 10.53 -3.09 14.14
N ALA A 137 9.34 -3.02 13.54
CA ALA A 137 8.97 -1.90 12.69
C ALA A 137 8.79 -0.65 13.55
N SER A 138 9.87 0.09 13.79
CA SER A 138 9.86 1.39 14.49
C SER A 138 9.20 2.50 13.65
N SER A 139 8.48 2.14 12.62
CA SER A 139 7.79 3.07 11.75
C SER A 139 6.67 3.79 12.50
N ALA A 140 6.80 5.10 12.63
CA ALA A 140 5.68 5.95 13.00
C ALA A 140 4.84 6.22 11.74
N LEU A 141 3.60 5.76 11.74
CA LEU A 141 2.63 6.09 10.71
C LEU A 141 1.88 7.35 11.16
N THR A 142 1.70 8.28 10.24
CA THR A 142 0.88 9.48 10.49
C THR A 142 -0.23 9.55 9.45
N ALA A 143 -1.42 9.96 9.86
CA ALA A 143 -2.51 10.36 8.98
C ALA A 143 -2.83 11.83 9.27
N SER A 144 -2.22 12.72 8.50
CA SER A 144 -2.35 14.18 8.62
C SER A 144 -3.29 14.79 7.58
N GLY A 145 -3.63 14.07 6.53
CA GLY A 145 -4.60 14.50 5.53
C GLY A 145 -6.04 14.44 6.03
N LYS A 146 -6.89 15.32 5.52
CA LYS A 146 -8.33 15.32 5.83
C LYS A 146 -8.98 14.03 5.35
N ASN A 147 -9.80 13.39 6.20
CA ASN A 147 -10.48 12.12 5.91
C ASN A 147 -9.53 11.01 5.42
N SER A 148 -8.28 11.05 5.83
CA SER A 148 -7.28 10.05 5.46
C SER A 148 -7.32 8.83 6.38
N TYR A 149 -6.76 7.71 5.90
CA TYR A 149 -6.71 6.44 6.62
C TYR A 149 -5.28 5.93 6.69
N ALA A 150 -4.79 5.58 7.87
CA ALA A 150 -3.53 4.86 7.96
C ALA A 150 -3.71 3.41 7.47
N LEU A 151 -4.82 2.74 7.86
CA LEU A 151 -5.08 1.37 7.50
C LEU A 151 -6.57 1.10 7.29
N ILE A 152 -6.92 0.42 6.20
CA ILE A 152 -8.27 -0.08 5.92
C ILE A 152 -8.20 -1.58 5.64
N ALA A 153 -9.00 -2.38 6.34
CA ALA A 153 -9.22 -3.78 6.03
C ALA A 153 -10.70 -4.03 5.74
N THR A 154 -10.99 -4.61 4.58
CA THR A 154 -12.38 -4.80 4.13
C THR A 154 -12.64 -6.20 3.61
N GLY A 155 -13.79 -6.75 4.00
CA GLY A 155 -14.42 -7.89 3.34
C GLY A 155 -13.72 -9.23 3.54
N LYS A 156 -14.27 -10.20 2.82
CA LYS A 156 -13.79 -11.58 2.72
C LYS A 156 -13.59 -11.92 1.25
N SER A 157 -12.77 -12.93 0.97
CA SER A 157 -12.69 -13.54 -0.35
C SER A 157 -13.99 -14.27 -0.71
N ASP A 158 -14.19 -14.63 -1.97
CA ASP A 158 -15.31 -15.46 -2.44
C ASP A 158 -15.40 -16.79 -1.70
N GLY A 159 -14.27 -17.33 -1.21
CA GLY A 159 -14.22 -18.52 -0.35
C GLY A 159 -14.44 -18.24 1.15
N GLY A 160 -14.87 -17.03 1.54
CA GLY A 160 -15.18 -16.65 2.93
C GLY A 160 -13.97 -16.36 3.82
N VAL A 161 -12.76 -16.33 3.28
CA VAL A 161 -11.54 -15.97 4.03
C VAL A 161 -11.54 -14.46 4.33
N ALA A 162 -11.49 -14.10 5.62
CA ALA A 162 -11.47 -12.70 6.05
C ALA A 162 -10.17 -12.00 5.66
N SER A 163 -10.25 -10.73 5.30
CA SER A 163 -9.07 -9.85 5.30
C SER A 163 -8.57 -9.69 6.72
N THR A 164 -7.26 -9.78 6.94
CA THR A 164 -6.68 -9.74 8.29
C THR A 164 -5.60 -8.68 8.43
N VAL A 165 -5.55 -8.09 9.62
CA VAL A 165 -4.55 -7.11 10.01
C VAL A 165 -3.93 -7.50 11.33
N THR A 166 -2.60 -7.48 11.39
CA THR A 166 -1.83 -7.57 12.63
C THR A 166 -0.83 -6.41 12.66
N SER A 167 -1.01 -5.47 13.57
CA SER A 167 -0.21 -4.23 13.58
C SER A 167 1.21 -4.42 14.08
N GLY A 168 1.46 -5.42 14.92
CA GLY A 168 2.81 -5.70 15.45
C GLY A 168 3.36 -4.59 16.37
N GLY A 169 2.51 -3.76 16.96
CA GLY A 169 2.95 -2.68 17.86
C GLY A 169 3.37 -1.38 17.17
N MET A 170 3.00 -1.18 15.91
CA MET A 170 3.23 0.09 15.20
C MET A 170 2.53 1.26 15.90
N THR A 171 3.19 2.43 15.94
CA THR A 171 2.57 3.68 16.40
C THR A 171 1.85 4.37 15.26
N ILE A 172 0.59 4.75 15.46
CA ILE A 172 -0.19 5.53 14.49
C ILE A 172 -0.60 6.87 15.12
N ASN A 173 -0.18 7.97 14.49
CA ASN A 173 -0.50 9.32 14.90
C ASN A 173 -1.59 9.91 14.00
N LEU A 174 -2.63 10.48 14.59
CA LEU A 174 -3.70 11.16 13.88
C LEU A 174 -3.63 12.66 14.13
N THR A 175 -3.43 13.44 13.07
CA THR A 175 -3.39 14.89 13.13
C THR A 175 -4.33 15.56 12.13
N GLY A 176 -4.85 14.81 11.15
CA GLY A 176 -5.79 15.30 10.15
C GLY A 176 -7.24 15.35 10.64
N GLU A 177 -7.99 16.34 10.17
CA GLU A 177 -9.44 16.41 10.41
C GLU A 177 -10.15 15.17 9.81
N GLY A 178 -10.92 14.44 10.62
CA GLY A 178 -11.61 13.22 10.20
C GLY A 178 -10.70 12.04 9.84
N ALA A 179 -9.40 12.13 10.15
CA ALA A 179 -8.47 11.03 9.91
C ALA A 179 -8.78 9.81 10.78
N THR A 180 -8.54 8.62 10.24
CA THR A 180 -8.82 7.34 10.90
C THR A 180 -7.55 6.48 10.96
N ALA A 181 -7.22 5.97 12.15
CA ALA A 181 -6.08 5.07 12.30
C ALA A 181 -6.32 3.75 11.58
N THR A 182 -7.41 3.07 11.93
CA THR A 182 -7.75 1.77 11.36
C THR A 182 -9.25 1.64 11.17
N LEU A 183 -9.68 1.28 9.96
CA LEU A 183 -11.04 0.88 9.64
C LEU A 183 -11.06 -0.62 9.34
N ILE A 184 -11.89 -1.37 10.05
CA ILE A 184 -12.11 -2.81 9.84
C ILE A 184 -13.59 -3.04 9.61
N GLU A 185 -13.96 -3.53 8.43
CA GLU A 185 -15.37 -3.68 8.04
C GLU A 185 -15.62 -4.89 7.12
N GLY A 186 -16.90 -5.17 6.83
CA GLY A 186 -17.29 -6.21 5.88
C GLY A 186 -16.85 -7.63 6.26
N GLY A 187 -16.62 -7.89 7.55
CA GLY A 187 -16.17 -9.19 8.05
C GLY A 187 -14.65 -9.41 8.01
N ALA A 188 -13.88 -8.35 7.79
CA ALA A 188 -12.44 -8.36 8.04
C ALA A 188 -12.16 -8.48 9.56
N GLN A 189 -10.94 -8.85 9.92
CA GLN A 189 -10.50 -9.06 11.30
C GLN A 189 -9.17 -8.33 11.57
N GLY A 190 -8.93 -7.92 12.80
CA GLY A 190 -7.70 -7.21 13.15
C GLY A 190 -7.28 -7.39 14.60
N THR A 191 -5.97 -7.41 14.80
CA THR A 191 -5.29 -7.24 16.09
C THR A 191 -4.39 -6.01 15.97
N ILE A 192 -4.72 -4.99 16.74
CA ILE A 192 -4.07 -3.67 16.69
C ILE A 192 -3.27 -3.45 17.98
#